data_9ae5965e13fb0dcca3ca14baf960a8b8
#
_entry.id   9ae5965e13fb0dcca3ca14baf960a8b8
#
_cell.length_a   1.000
_cell.length_b   1.000
_cell.length_c   1.000
_cell.angle_alpha   90.00
_cell.angle_beta   90.00
_cell.angle_gamma   90.00
#
_symmetry.space_group_name_H-M   'P 1'
#
loop_
_entity.id
_entity.type
_entity.pdbx_description
1 polymer ?
#
loop_
_entity_poly.entity_id
_entity_poly.type
_entity_poly.pdbx_seq_one_letter_code
_entity_poly.pdbx_strand_id
1 'polypeptide(L)'
;MTLLSPPRRVRAPRPDAPAAPPPPGASPAPSRQIQPASLRQWVGVLAMVFGMFMALLDIQIVTSSLTQIQGGLSASPDEISWVQTSYLIAEVVMIPLTGMLSRLMSTRILFVASTVGFTIASALCATATSLSAMIFFRILQGFLSGAMIPTVFPVVYTVFPPRQLAVVMVLISLILNLSSTVGPSLGGYLTDAYSWQWLFLVNIVPGIIVSVTVWCLVDVDRPNLSLLHAFDLPGLVLMALFLGCLEYALEEGERWDWLADPTIRATVIVSAVSAALFFWRVLTYHQPIVEFRAFRVRNFSMGTLYTFIVGIGLYCGTYIVPLFLAQVRGFSAWQIGTTVVVTGCAQIVTSPFTTWIARKIDLRLMLAIGMVMFSVAMYLTAGLTNQASFNELLVPQIVRGIGLMFCFLPANLIALGSLPPDLLRSAAGLYNLMRNLGGAIGLAVLGTVMNDRLHFHWNRLVEAVNPARPAVQHFLDTQTARLDPHFPGDTTAGAVKLLAGIVQREALVLTFNDVMLMIGSMFVLGLLLIPLLRRPGASPLTR
;
A
#
# COMPACT_ATOMS: atom_id res chain seq x y z
N MET A 1 65.04 -30.13 -18.72
CA MET A 1 65.53 -29.41 -17.53
C MET A 1 65.25 -27.94 -17.72
N THR A 2 64.10 -27.47 -17.25
CA THR A 2 63.71 -26.05 -17.27
C THR A 2 63.28 -25.70 -15.85
N LEU A 3 64.09 -24.88 -15.20
CA LEU A 3 63.97 -24.45 -13.80
C LEU A 3 62.77 -23.56 -13.62
N LEU A 4 61.82 -23.98 -12.76
CA LEU A 4 60.69 -23.23 -12.24
C LEU A 4 61.21 -22.18 -11.24
N SER A 5 60.98 -20.88 -11.54
CA SER A 5 61.23 -19.80 -10.59
C SER A 5 60.09 -19.74 -9.55
N PRO A 6 60.38 -19.46 -8.26
CA PRO A 6 59.38 -19.42 -7.20
C PRO A 6 58.48 -18.17 -7.28
N PRO A 7 57.21 -18.20 -6.81
CA PRO A 7 56.28 -17.08 -6.88
C PRO A 7 56.72 -15.92 -5.96
N ARG A 8 56.73 -14.72 -6.47
CA ARG A 8 56.96 -13.48 -5.72
C ARG A 8 55.91 -13.31 -4.65
N ARG A 9 56.33 -13.33 -3.36
CA ARG A 9 55.49 -12.93 -2.22
C ARG A 9 55.11 -11.44 -2.36
N VAL A 10 53.84 -11.17 -2.55
CA VAL A 10 53.26 -9.81 -2.43
C VAL A 10 53.29 -9.44 -0.95
N ARG A 11 54.13 -8.45 -0.60
CA ARG A 11 54.17 -7.89 0.76
C ARG A 11 52.86 -7.14 1.01
N ALA A 12 52.16 -7.49 2.10
CA ALA A 12 51.02 -6.70 2.59
C ALA A 12 51.45 -5.26 2.92
N PRO A 13 50.64 -4.25 2.61
CA PRO A 13 50.98 -2.85 2.93
C PRO A 13 51.01 -2.65 4.45
N ARG A 14 52.03 -1.93 4.94
CA ARG A 14 52.17 -1.53 6.35
C ARG A 14 51.04 -0.53 6.72
N PRO A 15 50.44 -0.65 7.93
CA PRO A 15 49.28 0.19 8.30
C PRO A 15 49.56 1.67 8.62
N ASP A 16 50.79 2.14 8.69
CA ASP A 16 51.15 3.45 9.28
C ASP A 16 52.05 4.34 8.41
N ALA A 17 51.85 4.34 7.10
CA ALA A 17 52.49 5.37 6.29
C ALA A 17 51.55 6.60 6.16
N PRO A 18 51.95 7.82 6.61
CA PRO A 18 51.16 9.04 6.35
C PRO A 18 50.99 9.23 4.85
N ALA A 19 49.74 9.52 4.44
CA ALA A 19 49.41 9.78 3.03
C ALA A 19 50.28 10.91 2.49
N ALA A 20 50.92 10.68 1.34
CA ALA A 20 51.73 11.69 0.68
C ALA A 20 50.87 12.92 0.38
N PRO A 21 51.38 14.16 0.58
CA PRO A 21 50.65 15.38 0.24
C PRO A 21 50.36 15.41 -1.27
N PRO A 22 49.14 15.88 -1.66
CA PRO A 22 48.78 15.98 -3.06
C PRO A 22 49.76 16.88 -3.83
N PRO A 23 50.03 16.58 -5.10
CA PRO A 23 50.99 17.37 -5.90
C PRO A 23 50.53 18.83 -5.97
N PRO A 24 51.48 19.81 -5.86
CA PRO A 24 51.13 21.22 -5.95
C PRO A 24 50.61 21.52 -7.38
N GLY A 25 49.35 21.96 -7.47
CA GLY A 25 48.65 22.23 -8.73
C GLY A 25 47.42 21.39 -9.02
N ALA A 26 47.07 20.42 -8.20
CA ALA A 26 45.77 19.76 -8.31
C ALA A 26 44.69 20.74 -7.85
N SER A 27 44.06 21.43 -8.79
CA SER A 27 42.82 22.17 -8.55
C SER A 27 41.82 21.19 -7.90
N PRO A 28 41.12 21.57 -6.81
CA PRO A 28 40.07 20.74 -6.26
C PRO A 28 39.11 20.43 -7.39
N ALA A 29 38.80 19.12 -7.56
CA ALA A 29 37.80 18.71 -8.54
C ALA A 29 36.58 19.62 -8.40
N PRO A 30 36.03 20.17 -9.48
CA PRO A 30 34.93 21.13 -9.38
C PRO A 30 33.83 20.49 -8.56
N SER A 31 33.54 21.10 -7.43
CA SER A 31 32.36 20.73 -6.61
C SER A 31 31.19 20.73 -7.57
N ARG A 32 30.61 19.56 -7.85
CA ARG A 32 29.42 19.43 -8.70
C ARG A 32 28.40 20.41 -8.12
N GLN A 33 28.29 21.58 -8.75
CA GLN A 33 27.25 22.55 -8.42
C GLN A 33 25.93 21.78 -8.59
N ILE A 34 25.23 21.57 -7.50
CA ILE A 34 23.95 20.87 -7.45
C ILE A 34 22.96 21.83 -8.13
N GLN A 35 22.84 21.73 -9.45
CA GLN A 35 21.88 22.51 -10.22
C GLN A 35 20.47 22.08 -9.87
N PRO A 36 19.51 22.99 -9.77
CA PRO A 36 18.09 22.64 -9.59
C PRO A 36 17.63 21.80 -10.77
N ALA A 37 16.73 20.84 -10.53
CA ALA A 37 16.17 20.01 -11.58
C ALA A 37 15.48 20.90 -12.64
N SER A 38 15.72 20.61 -13.91
CA SER A 38 15.14 21.33 -15.04
C SER A 38 13.63 21.10 -15.14
N LEU A 39 12.91 22.01 -15.81
CA LEU A 39 11.47 21.84 -16.09
C LEU A 39 11.18 20.52 -16.80
N ARG A 40 12.03 20.10 -17.73
CA ARG A 40 11.95 18.81 -18.43
C ARG A 40 11.96 17.64 -17.46
N GLN A 41 12.84 17.66 -16.46
CA GLN A 41 12.94 16.63 -15.42
C GLN A 41 11.72 16.63 -14.50
N TRP A 42 11.22 17.81 -14.12
CA TRP A 42 10.00 17.94 -13.34
C TRP A 42 8.79 17.33 -14.06
N VAL A 43 8.57 17.70 -15.32
CA VAL A 43 7.43 17.18 -16.10
C VAL A 43 7.54 15.67 -16.30
N GLY A 44 8.74 15.15 -16.60
CA GLY A 44 8.95 13.71 -16.76
C GLY A 44 8.67 12.92 -15.48
N VAL A 45 9.16 13.40 -14.32
CA VAL A 45 8.91 12.73 -13.03
C VAL A 45 7.46 12.89 -12.58
N LEU A 46 6.83 14.04 -12.77
CA LEU A 46 5.41 14.21 -12.47
C LEU A 46 4.53 13.28 -13.32
N ALA A 47 4.90 13.04 -14.58
CA ALA A 47 4.21 12.05 -15.40
C ALA A 47 4.36 10.63 -14.84
N MET A 48 5.56 10.24 -14.35
CA MET A 48 5.76 8.96 -13.69
C MET A 48 4.93 8.86 -12.38
N VAL A 49 4.90 9.93 -11.58
CA VAL A 49 4.08 9.98 -10.35
C VAL A 49 2.58 9.88 -10.67
N PHE A 50 2.15 10.48 -11.78
CA PHE A 50 0.78 10.34 -12.26
C PHE A 50 0.46 8.92 -12.76
N GLY A 51 1.41 8.24 -13.43
CA GLY A 51 1.27 6.83 -13.78
C GLY A 51 1.15 5.94 -12.55
N MET A 52 1.94 6.21 -11.50
CA MET A 52 1.79 5.56 -10.19
C MET A 52 0.39 5.79 -9.59
N PHE A 53 -0.15 7.01 -9.69
CA PHE A 53 -1.52 7.32 -9.28
C PHE A 53 -2.55 6.46 -10.02
N MET A 54 -2.41 6.31 -11.33
CA MET A 54 -3.31 5.48 -12.15
C MET A 54 -3.35 4.03 -11.66
N ALA A 55 -2.18 3.43 -11.40
CA ALA A 55 -2.08 2.05 -10.91
C ALA A 55 -2.80 1.86 -9.57
N LEU A 56 -2.60 2.80 -8.63
CA LEU A 56 -3.25 2.77 -7.32
C LEU A 56 -4.75 3.08 -7.39
N LEU A 57 -5.13 4.00 -8.26
CA LEU A 57 -6.52 4.37 -8.47
C LEU A 57 -7.33 3.20 -9.03
N ASP A 58 -6.76 2.45 -9.98
CA ASP A 58 -7.39 1.27 -10.62
C ASP A 58 -7.82 0.23 -9.57
N ILE A 59 -6.98 -0.05 -8.58
CA ILE A 59 -7.32 -0.95 -7.47
C ILE A 59 -8.57 -0.47 -6.75
N GLN A 60 -8.61 0.81 -6.40
CA GLN A 60 -9.66 1.38 -5.56
C GLN A 60 -11.01 1.53 -6.29
N ILE A 61 -10.98 1.91 -7.57
CA ILE A 61 -12.21 2.05 -8.37
C ILE A 61 -12.87 0.70 -8.65
N VAL A 62 -12.06 -0.35 -8.89
CA VAL A 62 -12.57 -1.70 -9.15
C VAL A 62 -13.15 -2.30 -7.87
N THR A 63 -12.44 -2.19 -6.72
CA THR A 63 -12.91 -2.70 -5.43
C THR A 63 -14.27 -2.12 -5.04
N SER A 64 -14.49 -0.82 -5.29
CA SER A 64 -15.75 -0.16 -4.95
C SER A 64 -16.93 -0.55 -5.85
N SER A 65 -16.67 -1.19 -6.99
CA SER A 65 -17.67 -1.47 -8.02
C SER A 65 -17.78 -2.97 -8.37
N LEU A 66 -17.27 -3.85 -7.49
CA LEU A 66 -17.30 -5.30 -7.72
C LEU A 66 -18.69 -5.87 -7.95
N THR A 67 -19.71 -5.35 -7.25
CA THR A 67 -21.11 -5.78 -7.41
C THR A 67 -21.65 -5.50 -8.82
N GLN A 68 -21.30 -4.35 -9.41
CA GLN A 68 -21.70 -3.99 -10.77
C GLN A 68 -20.97 -4.84 -11.83
N ILE A 69 -19.69 -5.13 -11.60
CA ILE A 69 -18.90 -6.04 -12.44
C ILE A 69 -19.47 -7.46 -12.35
N GLN A 70 -19.85 -7.91 -11.15
CA GLN A 70 -20.51 -9.19 -10.92
C GLN A 70 -21.78 -9.35 -11.75
N GLY A 71 -22.66 -8.35 -11.70
CA GLY A 71 -23.87 -8.34 -12.52
C GLY A 71 -23.58 -8.33 -14.02
N GLY A 72 -22.58 -7.54 -14.45
CA GLY A 72 -22.19 -7.43 -15.86
C GLY A 72 -21.57 -8.70 -16.44
N LEU A 73 -20.87 -9.50 -15.63
CA LEU A 73 -20.24 -10.77 -16.05
C LEU A 73 -21.07 -12.01 -15.69
N SER A 74 -22.24 -11.82 -15.04
CA SER A 74 -23.08 -12.94 -14.51
C SER A 74 -22.27 -13.90 -13.62
N ALA A 75 -21.33 -13.34 -12.82
CA ALA A 75 -20.45 -14.10 -11.94
C ALA A 75 -21.16 -14.44 -10.62
N SER A 76 -20.77 -15.54 -9.97
CA SER A 76 -21.27 -15.86 -8.62
C SER A 76 -20.65 -14.91 -7.56
N PRO A 77 -21.33 -14.71 -6.42
CA PRO A 77 -20.77 -13.93 -5.30
C PRO A 77 -19.43 -14.48 -4.79
N ASP A 78 -19.21 -15.79 -4.98
CA ASP A 78 -18.01 -16.48 -4.52
C ASP A 78 -16.83 -16.35 -5.48
N GLU A 79 -17.08 -16.01 -6.73
CA GLU A 79 -16.04 -15.92 -7.75
C GLU A 79 -15.61 -14.48 -8.06
N ILE A 80 -16.44 -13.48 -7.72
CA ILE A 80 -16.18 -12.10 -8.13
C ILE A 80 -14.92 -11.51 -7.46
N SER A 81 -14.56 -11.97 -6.25
CA SER A 81 -13.32 -11.57 -5.57
C SER A 81 -12.08 -11.79 -6.43
N TRP A 82 -12.08 -12.82 -7.28
CA TRP A 82 -10.97 -13.11 -8.19
C TRP A 82 -10.60 -11.97 -9.12
N VAL A 83 -11.53 -11.07 -9.46
CA VAL A 83 -11.23 -9.85 -10.23
C VAL A 83 -10.23 -8.96 -9.50
N GLN A 84 -10.30 -8.88 -8.18
CA GLN A 84 -9.37 -8.12 -7.36
C GLN A 84 -8.13 -8.94 -6.99
N THR A 85 -8.33 -10.13 -6.44
CA THR A 85 -7.27 -11.02 -5.93
C THR A 85 -6.25 -11.37 -7.01
N SER A 86 -6.69 -11.67 -8.25
CA SER A 86 -5.78 -11.98 -9.34
C SER A 86 -4.86 -10.84 -9.74
N TYR A 87 -5.36 -9.61 -9.69
CA TYR A 87 -4.56 -8.40 -9.90
C TYR A 87 -3.50 -8.23 -8.80
N LEU A 88 -3.89 -8.33 -7.54
CA LEU A 88 -2.99 -8.15 -6.39
C LEU A 88 -1.90 -9.22 -6.34
N ILE A 89 -2.24 -10.48 -6.61
CA ILE A 89 -1.25 -11.57 -6.73
C ILE A 89 -0.20 -11.24 -7.80
N ALA A 90 -0.64 -10.81 -8.97
CA ALA A 90 0.28 -10.49 -10.06
C ALA A 90 1.14 -9.25 -9.76
N GLU A 91 0.55 -8.24 -9.13
CA GLU A 91 1.23 -7.01 -8.72
C GLU A 91 2.33 -7.29 -7.70
N VAL A 92 2.02 -8.05 -6.63
CA VAL A 92 2.97 -8.32 -5.54
C VAL A 92 4.18 -9.11 -6.03
N VAL A 93 4.02 -9.98 -7.02
CA VAL A 93 5.12 -10.72 -7.66
C VAL A 93 6.02 -9.78 -8.48
N MET A 94 5.44 -8.80 -9.19
CA MET A 94 6.22 -7.88 -10.03
C MET A 94 7.02 -6.86 -9.24
N ILE A 95 6.52 -6.40 -8.09
CA ILE A 95 7.16 -5.37 -7.26
C ILE A 95 8.65 -5.65 -6.99
N PRO A 96 9.07 -6.79 -6.43
CA PRO A 96 10.48 -7.07 -6.17
C PRO A 96 11.31 -7.31 -7.45
N LEU A 97 10.68 -7.77 -8.54
CA LEU A 97 11.33 -7.94 -9.85
C LEU A 97 11.78 -6.62 -10.47
N THR A 98 11.09 -5.54 -10.15
CA THR A 98 11.31 -4.21 -10.72
C THR A 98 12.77 -3.76 -10.58
N GLY A 99 13.43 -4.08 -9.46
CA GLY A 99 14.83 -3.73 -9.24
C GLY A 99 15.79 -4.37 -10.23
N MET A 100 15.55 -5.62 -10.61
CA MET A 100 16.34 -6.32 -11.62
C MET A 100 15.97 -5.86 -13.04
N LEU A 101 14.68 -5.81 -13.35
CA LEU A 101 14.18 -5.44 -14.68
C LEU A 101 14.58 -4.00 -15.06
N SER A 102 14.59 -3.07 -14.10
CA SER A 102 15.03 -1.69 -14.36
C SER A 102 16.52 -1.59 -14.71
N ARG A 103 17.36 -2.47 -14.14
CA ARG A 103 18.78 -2.57 -14.53
C ARG A 103 18.98 -3.23 -15.89
N LEU A 104 18.13 -4.21 -16.22
CA LEU A 104 18.19 -4.95 -17.48
C LEU A 104 17.74 -4.09 -18.65
N MET A 105 16.55 -3.48 -18.56
CA MET A 105 15.88 -2.79 -19.65
C MET A 105 16.08 -1.27 -19.66
N SER A 106 16.56 -0.66 -18.60
CA SER A 106 16.49 0.73 -18.15
C SER A 106 15.14 1.08 -17.49
N THR A 107 15.18 2.04 -16.56
CA THR A 107 14.00 2.48 -15.82
C THR A 107 12.95 3.12 -16.74
N ARG A 108 13.39 3.90 -17.75
CA ARG A 108 12.50 4.49 -18.76
C ARG A 108 11.74 3.44 -19.55
N ILE A 109 12.46 2.46 -20.13
CA ILE A 109 11.84 1.42 -20.97
C ILE A 109 10.89 0.56 -20.14
N LEU A 110 11.30 0.14 -18.93
CA LEU A 110 10.46 -0.65 -18.05
C LEU A 110 9.18 0.09 -17.69
N PHE A 111 9.29 1.37 -17.28
CA PHE A 111 8.12 2.16 -16.89
C PHE A 111 7.16 2.37 -18.06
N VAL A 112 7.67 2.74 -19.24
CA VAL A 112 6.83 2.95 -20.43
C VAL A 112 6.19 1.65 -20.91
N ALA A 113 6.95 0.56 -20.99
CA ALA A 113 6.40 -0.75 -21.35
C ALA A 113 5.30 -1.20 -20.38
N SER A 114 5.51 -0.98 -19.07
CA SER A 114 4.52 -1.27 -18.03
C SER A 114 3.27 -0.39 -18.18
N THR A 115 3.43 0.92 -18.40
CA THR A 115 2.29 1.83 -18.56
C THR A 115 1.50 1.55 -19.84
N VAL A 116 2.18 1.31 -20.97
CA VAL A 116 1.52 0.94 -22.24
C VAL A 116 0.77 -0.38 -22.08
N GLY A 117 1.45 -1.39 -21.54
CA GLY A 117 0.84 -2.71 -21.34
C GLY A 117 -0.33 -2.66 -20.34
N PHE A 118 -0.20 -1.91 -19.24
CA PHE A 118 -1.30 -1.64 -18.30
C PHE A 118 -2.50 -1.00 -19.00
N THR A 119 -2.26 0.00 -19.86
CA THR A 119 -3.31 0.69 -20.63
C THR A 119 -4.02 -0.26 -21.60
N ILE A 120 -3.25 -1.11 -22.30
CA ILE A 120 -3.80 -2.14 -23.18
C ILE A 120 -4.61 -3.18 -22.38
N ALA A 121 -4.07 -3.68 -21.27
CA ALA A 121 -4.76 -4.64 -20.41
C ALA A 121 -6.05 -4.04 -19.83
N SER A 122 -6.03 -2.74 -19.47
CA SER A 122 -7.21 -2.01 -19.02
C SER A 122 -8.29 -1.95 -20.12
N ALA A 123 -7.90 -1.65 -21.36
CA ALA A 123 -8.84 -1.69 -22.48
C ALA A 123 -9.42 -3.10 -22.70
N LEU A 124 -8.61 -4.15 -22.57
CA LEU A 124 -9.06 -5.54 -22.65
C LEU A 124 -10.03 -5.92 -21.52
N CYS A 125 -9.78 -5.47 -20.29
CA CYS A 125 -10.73 -5.65 -19.17
C CYS A 125 -12.10 -5.04 -19.50
N ALA A 126 -12.15 -3.87 -20.12
CA ALA A 126 -13.41 -3.23 -20.53
C ALA A 126 -14.18 -4.04 -21.60
N THR A 127 -13.50 -4.90 -22.35
CA THR A 127 -14.12 -5.76 -23.38
C THR A 127 -14.43 -7.19 -22.89
N ALA A 128 -14.12 -7.49 -21.62
CA ALA A 128 -14.33 -8.84 -21.07
C ALA A 128 -15.83 -9.20 -21.04
N THR A 129 -16.17 -10.37 -21.58
CA THR A 129 -17.54 -10.92 -21.62
C THR A 129 -17.73 -12.12 -20.70
N SER A 130 -16.65 -12.57 -20.05
CA SER A 130 -16.67 -13.68 -19.09
C SER A 130 -15.72 -13.40 -17.92
N LEU A 131 -16.00 -14.01 -16.77
CA LEU A 131 -15.15 -13.88 -15.59
C LEU A 131 -13.73 -14.39 -15.84
N SER A 132 -13.57 -15.52 -16.55
CA SER A 132 -12.24 -16.09 -16.86
C SER A 132 -11.40 -15.15 -17.73
N ALA A 133 -12.01 -14.49 -18.72
CA ALA A 133 -11.32 -13.48 -19.53
C ALA A 133 -10.93 -12.27 -18.68
N MET A 134 -11.83 -11.80 -17.82
CA MET A 134 -11.57 -10.70 -16.88
C MET A 134 -10.38 -11.05 -15.97
N ILE A 135 -10.37 -12.21 -15.34
CA ILE A 135 -9.27 -12.66 -14.47
C ILE A 135 -7.95 -12.67 -15.24
N PHE A 136 -7.92 -13.21 -16.44
CA PHE A 136 -6.70 -13.23 -17.26
C PHE A 136 -6.18 -11.82 -17.56
N PHE A 137 -7.07 -10.90 -17.95
CA PHE A 137 -6.68 -9.52 -18.23
C PHE A 137 -6.27 -8.78 -16.96
N ARG A 138 -6.87 -9.09 -15.82
CA ARG A 138 -6.49 -8.54 -14.50
C ARG A 138 -5.11 -9.03 -14.05
N ILE A 139 -4.75 -10.30 -14.27
CA ILE A 139 -3.39 -10.79 -14.03
C ILE A 139 -2.38 -9.99 -14.86
N LEU A 140 -2.65 -9.80 -16.14
CA LEU A 140 -1.77 -9.04 -17.02
C LEU A 140 -1.65 -7.57 -16.56
N GLN A 141 -2.75 -6.94 -16.23
CA GLN A 141 -2.82 -5.56 -15.76
C GLN A 141 -2.08 -5.39 -14.43
N GLY A 142 -2.31 -6.28 -13.44
CA GLY A 142 -1.64 -6.26 -12.14
C GLY A 142 -0.14 -6.49 -12.25
N PHE A 143 0.30 -7.44 -13.08
CA PHE A 143 1.72 -7.68 -13.32
C PHE A 143 2.43 -6.42 -13.88
N LEU A 144 1.81 -5.73 -14.82
CA LEU A 144 2.39 -4.53 -15.43
C LEU A 144 2.35 -3.32 -14.48
N SER A 145 1.28 -3.17 -13.69
CA SER A 145 1.17 -2.09 -12.70
C SER A 145 2.21 -2.17 -11.59
N GLY A 146 2.56 -3.41 -11.18
CA GLY A 146 3.52 -3.66 -10.11
C GLY A 146 4.92 -3.07 -10.35
N ALA A 147 5.28 -2.76 -11.60
CA ALA A 147 6.53 -2.05 -11.91
C ALA A 147 6.40 -0.52 -11.83
N MET A 148 5.21 0.03 -11.97
CA MET A 148 5.03 1.49 -12.10
C MET A 148 5.38 2.21 -10.79
N ILE A 149 5.00 1.66 -9.64
CA ILE A 149 5.22 2.30 -8.33
C ILE A 149 6.69 2.29 -7.92
N PRO A 150 7.40 1.14 -7.87
CA PRO A 150 8.78 1.10 -7.38
C PRO A 150 9.78 1.84 -8.27
N THR A 151 9.51 1.98 -9.58
CA THR A 151 10.41 2.67 -10.52
C THR A 151 10.46 4.18 -10.33
N VAL A 152 9.44 4.79 -9.74
CA VAL A 152 9.41 6.24 -9.48
C VAL A 152 10.50 6.65 -8.49
N PHE A 153 10.67 5.91 -7.40
CA PHE A 153 11.57 6.28 -6.31
C PHE A 153 13.04 6.42 -6.74
N PRO A 154 13.67 5.45 -7.43
CA PRO A 154 15.05 5.59 -7.88
C PRO A 154 15.25 6.79 -8.80
N VAL A 155 14.30 7.08 -9.68
CA VAL A 155 14.38 8.25 -10.57
C VAL A 155 14.35 9.54 -9.77
N VAL A 156 13.46 9.66 -8.80
CA VAL A 156 13.34 10.82 -7.92
C VAL A 156 14.65 11.06 -7.15
N TYR A 157 15.23 10.03 -6.55
CA TYR A 157 16.50 10.14 -5.82
C TYR A 157 17.69 10.44 -6.71
N THR A 158 17.64 10.08 -8.00
CA THR A 158 18.72 10.32 -8.97
C THR A 158 18.64 11.72 -9.59
N VAL A 159 17.43 12.19 -9.86
CA VAL A 159 17.18 13.42 -10.63
C VAL A 159 17.16 14.66 -9.73
N PHE A 160 16.57 14.55 -8.53
CA PHE A 160 16.36 15.71 -7.67
C PHE A 160 17.47 15.93 -6.65
N PRO A 161 17.98 17.18 -6.53
CA PRO A 161 18.90 17.53 -5.46
C PRO A 161 18.21 17.43 -4.09
N PRO A 162 18.96 17.25 -2.99
CA PRO A 162 18.41 17.07 -1.65
C PRO A 162 17.38 18.13 -1.23
N ARG A 163 17.56 19.38 -1.67
CA ARG A 163 16.63 20.48 -1.36
C ARG A 163 15.25 20.32 -1.99
N GLN A 164 15.15 19.67 -3.16
CA GLN A 164 13.88 19.46 -3.87
C GLN A 164 13.28 18.08 -3.55
N LEU A 165 14.11 17.13 -3.11
CA LEU A 165 13.72 15.76 -2.85
C LEU A 165 12.53 15.66 -1.88
N ALA A 166 12.54 16.42 -0.79
CA ALA A 166 11.46 16.42 0.19
C ALA A 166 10.12 16.86 -0.42
N VAL A 167 10.14 17.85 -1.33
CA VAL A 167 8.92 18.31 -2.02
C VAL A 167 8.33 17.20 -2.88
N VAL A 168 9.17 16.53 -3.67
CA VAL A 168 8.73 15.43 -4.55
C VAL A 168 8.23 14.25 -3.73
N MET A 169 8.88 13.91 -2.60
CA MET A 169 8.43 12.83 -1.71
C MET A 169 7.08 13.13 -1.07
N VAL A 170 6.82 14.39 -0.73
CA VAL A 170 5.52 14.81 -0.23
C VAL A 170 4.44 14.71 -1.33
N LEU A 171 4.75 15.09 -2.58
CA LEU A 171 3.83 14.89 -3.70
C LEU A 171 3.51 13.41 -3.94
N ILE A 172 4.51 12.54 -3.86
CA ILE A 172 4.30 11.09 -3.94
C ILE A 172 3.38 10.61 -2.81
N SER A 173 3.65 11.02 -1.57
CA SER A 173 2.81 10.65 -0.42
C SER A 173 1.37 11.12 -0.58
N LEU A 174 1.19 12.33 -1.07
CA LEU A 174 -0.11 12.91 -1.33
C LEU A 174 -0.89 12.08 -2.37
N ILE A 175 -0.24 11.71 -3.46
CA ILE A 175 -0.84 10.92 -4.55
C ILE A 175 -1.21 9.51 -4.09
N LEU A 176 -0.35 8.87 -3.29
CA LEU A 176 -0.65 7.55 -2.70
C LEU A 176 -1.94 7.57 -1.88
N ASN A 177 -2.15 8.63 -1.10
CA ASN A 177 -3.34 8.74 -0.25
C ASN A 177 -4.58 9.24 -1.03
N LEU A 178 -4.36 10.11 -2.03
CA LEU A 178 -5.45 10.67 -2.85
C LEU A 178 -6.13 9.57 -3.67
N SER A 179 -5.38 8.60 -4.20
CA SER A 179 -5.94 7.47 -4.95
C SER A 179 -6.94 6.67 -4.12
N SER A 180 -6.60 6.37 -2.86
CA SER A 180 -7.48 5.64 -1.95
C SER A 180 -8.73 6.43 -1.53
N THR A 181 -8.64 7.76 -1.54
CA THR A 181 -9.77 8.63 -1.16
C THR A 181 -10.71 8.89 -2.33
N VAL A 182 -10.15 9.16 -3.51
CA VAL A 182 -10.93 9.51 -4.72
C VAL A 182 -11.47 8.25 -5.40
N GLY A 183 -10.75 7.13 -5.31
CA GLY A 183 -11.08 5.90 -6.02
C GLY A 183 -12.53 5.43 -5.85
N PRO A 184 -13.00 5.19 -4.62
CA PRO A 184 -14.37 4.72 -4.41
C PRO A 184 -15.44 5.67 -4.94
N SER A 185 -15.25 6.98 -4.76
CA SER A 185 -16.20 8.00 -5.24
C SER A 185 -16.23 8.07 -6.77
N LEU A 186 -15.06 8.01 -7.41
CA LEU A 186 -14.94 8.00 -8.86
C LEU A 186 -15.49 6.69 -9.45
N GLY A 187 -15.20 5.54 -8.81
CA GLY A 187 -15.72 4.24 -9.23
C GLY A 187 -17.24 4.19 -9.19
N GLY A 188 -17.85 4.62 -8.07
CA GLY A 188 -19.30 4.72 -7.95
C GLY A 188 -19.92 5.66 -9.00
N TYR A 189 -19.36 6.85 -9.19
CA TYR A 189 -19.84 7.79 -10.20
C TYR A 189 -19.78 7.22 -11.63
N LEU A 190 -18.66 6.59 -12.00
CA LEU A 190 -18.51 6.03 -13.35
C LEU A 190 -19.46 4.88 -13.62
N THR A 191 -19.69 4.02 -12.62
CA THR A 191 -20.64 2.91 -12.74
C THR A 191 -22.10 3.36 -12.78
N ASP A 192 -22.46 4.36 -11.99
CA ASP A 192 -23.83 4.87 -11.93
C ASP A 192 -24.19 5.73 -13.15
N ALA A 193 -23.24 6.59 -13.61
CA ALA A 193 -23.47 7.49 -14.72
C ALA A 193 -23.35 6.84 -16.10
N TYR A 194 -22.52 5.81 -16.22
CA TYR A 194 -22.24 5.15 -17.50
C TYR A 194 -22.40 3.63 -17.40
N SER A 195 -21.30 2.92 -17.04
CA SER A 195 -21.28 1.46 -16.86
C SER A 195 -19.96 1.03 -16.24
N TRP A 196 -19.87 -0.22 -15.73
CA TRP A 196 -18.67 -0.75 -15.11
C TRP A 196 -17.44 -0.77 -16.05
N GLN A 197 -17.60 -0.85 -17.35
CA GLN A 197 -16.51 -0.81 -18.33
C GLN A 197 -15.70 0.48 -18.26
N TRP A 198 -16.34 1.59 -17.89
CA TRP A 198 -15.68 2.89 -17.77
C TRP A 198 -14.66 2.95 -16.64
N LEU A 199 -14.73 2.04 -15.67
CA LEU A 199 -13.70 1.90 -14.64
C LEU A 199 -12.33 1.59 -15.24
N PHE A 200 -12.30 0.87 -16.34
CA PHE A 200 -11.11 0.51 -17.08
C PHE A 200 -10.78 1.51 -18.19
N LEU A 201 -11.78 1.99 -18.91
CA LEU A 201 -11.58 2.93 -20.03
C LEU A 201 -10.99 4.27 -19.57
N VAL A 202 -11.24 4.70 -18.33
CA VAL A 202 -10.68 5.94 -17.76
C VAL A 202 -9.15 5.97 -17.77
N ASN A 203 -8.49 4.81 -17.78
CA ASN A 203 -7.04 4.69 -17.80
C ASN A 203 -6.41 4.91 -19.19
N ILE A 204 -7.18 4.87 -20.29
CA ILE A 204 -6.64 4.87 -21.66
C ILE A 204 -5.98 6.21 -22.00
N VAL A 205 -6.73 7.30 -21.88
CA VAL A 205 -6.20 8.62 -22.26
C VAL A 205 -5.03 9.04 -21.38
N PRO A 206 -5.13 8.96 -20.03
CA PRO A 206 -3.99 9.24 -19.17
C PRO A 206 -2.79 8.34 -19.43
N GLY A 207 -3.00 7.04 -19.66
CA GLY A 207 -1.93 6.08 -19.94
C GLY A 207 -1.13 6.41 -21.18
N ILE A 208 -1.80 6.85 -22.26
CA ILE A 208 -1.12 7.32 -23.48
C ILE A 208 -0.29 8.57 -23.19
N ILE A 209 -0.87 9.56 -22.51
CA ILE A 209 -0.19 10.82 -22.17
C ILE A 209 1.06 10.54 -21.32
N VAL A 210 0.94 9.73 -20.28
CA VAL A 210 2.05 9.36 -19.40
C VAL A 210 3.13 8.64 -20.17
N SER A 211 2.77 7.63 -20.98
CA SER A 211 3.74 6.86 -21.75
C SER A 211 4.55 7.72 -22.72
N VAL A 212 3.89 8.60 -23.47
CA VAL A 212 4.55 9.52 -24.41
C VAL A 212 5.44 10.51 -23.65
N THR A 213 4.92 11.10 -22.57
CA THR A 213 5.67 12.09 -21.79
C THR A 213 6.94 11.48 -21.17
N VAL A 214 6.82 10.30 -20.55
CA VAL A 214 7.97 9.62 -19.94
C VAL A 214 8.98 9.18 -20.99
N TRP A 215 8.53 8.65 -22.13
CA TRP A 215 9.42 8.28 -23.23
C TRP A 215 10.25 9.44 -23.72
N CYS A 216 9.65 10.62 -23.89
CA CYS A 216 10.32 11.81 -24.43
C CYS A 216 11.19 12.56 -23.42
N LEU A 217 10.81 12.54 -22.12
CA LEU A 217 11.42 13.45 -21.13
C LEU A 217 12.31 12.76 -20.10
N VAL A 218 12.13 11.46 -19.84
CA VAL A 218 12.91 10.73 -18.83
C VAL A 218 14.08 9.99 -19.52
N ASP A 219 15.30 10.32 -19.11
CA ASP A 219 16.52 9.64 -19.54
C ASP A 219 17.49 9.60 -18.35
N VAL A 220 17.47 8.50 -17.60
CA VAL A 220 18.19 8.38 -16.32
C VAL A 220 19.27 7.32 -16.38
N ASP A 221 19.04 6.22 -17.11
CA ASP A 221 19.92 5.06 -17.15
C ASP A 221 19.87 4.35 -18.52
N ARG A 222 20.88 3.49 -18.75
CA ARG A 222 20.99 2.69 -19.96
C ARG A 222 20.74 1.22 -19.67
N PRO A 223 20.15 0.46 -20.62
CA PRO A 223 19.93 -0.97 -20.48
C PRO A 223 21.26 -1.73 -20.40
N ASN A 224 21.26 -2.79 -19.59
CA ASN A 224 22.40 -3.70 -19.46
C ASN A 224 21.95 -5.15 -19.71
N LEU A 225 21.95 -5.57 -20.98
CA LEU A 225 21.50 -6.88 -21.41
C LEU A 225 22.41 -8.03 -20.97
N SER A 226 23.64 -7.75 -20.49
CA SER A 226 24.54 -8.80 -19.98
C SER A 226 23.96 -9.52 -18.76
N LEU A 227 23.05 -8.90 -18.04
CA LEU A 227 22.36 -9.48 -16.88
C LEU A 227 21.40 -10.64 -17.24
N LEU A 228 21.01 -10.77 -18.53
CA LEU A 228 20.17 -11.88 -18.99
C LEU A 228 20.83 -13.25 -18.81
N HIS A 229 22.15 -13.35 -18.97
CA HIS A 229 22.89 -14.60 -18.81
C HIS A 229 22.94 -15.11 -17.35
N ALA A 230 22.69 -14.22 -16.40
CA ALA A 230 22.70 -14.52 -14.97
C ALA A 230 21.29 -14.51 -14.37
N PHE A 231 20.26 -14.63 -15.21
CA PHE A 231 18.87 -14.59 -14.75
C PHE A 231 18.51 -15.80 -13.91
N ASP A 232 18.09 -15.57 -12.66
CA ASP A 232 17.73 -16.61 -11.71
C ASP A 232 16.27 -17.04 -11.87
N LEU A 233 15.97 -17.82 -12.92
CA LEU A 233 14.61 -18.31 -13.18
C LEU A 233 14.02 -19.14 -12.02
N PRO A 234 14.76 -20.09 -11.39
CA PRO A 234 14.22 -20.80 -10.23
C PRO A 234 13.92 -19.88 -9.04
N GLY A 235 14.76 -18.87 -8.79
CA GLY A 235 14.48 -17.86 -7.76
C GLY A 235 13.21 -17.07 -8.06
N LEU A 236 12.95 -16.76 -9.34
CA LEU A 236 11.70 -16.12 -9.78
C LEU A 236 10.47 -17.00 -9.48
N VAL A 237 10.52 -18.27 -9.86
CA VAL A 237 9.40 -19.20 -9.64
C VAL A 237 9.11 -19.36 -8.14
N LEU A 238 10.16 -19.55 -7.32
CA LEU A 238 10.02 -19.65 -5.86
C LEU A 238 9.44 -18.38 -5.25
N MET A 239 9.88 -17.21 -5.69
CA MET A 239 9.34 -15.92 -5.25
C MET A 239 7.87 -15.74 -5.65
N ALA A 240 7.53 -16.09 -6.89
CA ALA A 240 6.15 -16.00 -7.39
C ALA A 240 5.21 -16.93 -6.62
N LEU A 241 5.63 -18.16 -6.34
CA LEU A 241 4.86 -19.09 -5.52
C LEU A 241 4.75 -18.60 -4.07
N PHE A 242 5.85 -18.14 -3.48
CA PHE A 242 5.82 -17.60 -2.11
C PHE A 242 4.86 -16.41 -1.98
N LEU A 243 5.07 -15.36 -2.77
CA LEU A 243 4.29 -14.14 -2.65
C LEU A 243 2.87 -14.31 -3.17
N GLY A 244 2.67 -15.04 -4.27
CA GLY A 244 1.35 -15.26 -4.86
C GLY A 244 0.44 -16.12 -3.96
N CYS A 245 0.97 -17.22 -3.40
CA CYS A 245 0.22 -18.03 -2.44
C CYS A 245 -0.02 -17.30 -1.11
N LEU A 246 0.93 -16.47 -0.67
CA LEU A 246 0.74 -15.64 0.53
C LEU A 246 -0.38 -14.63 0.31
N GLU A 247 -0.36 -13.90 -0.80
CA GLU A 247 -1.38 -12.90 -1.12
C GLU A 247 -2.76 -13.54 -1.24
N TYR A 248 -2.87 -14.67 -1.93
CA TYR A 248 -4.12 -15.42 -2.01
C TYR A 248 -4.64 -15.83 -0.63
N ALA A 249 -3.76 -16.36 0.22
CA ALA A 249 -4.15 -16.78 1.57
C ALA A 249 -4.57 -15.58 2.46
N LEU A 250 -3.99 -14.40 2.26
CA LEU A 250 -4.35 -13.19 3.01
C LEU A 250 -5.68 -12.59 2.53
N GLU A 251 -5.94 -12.60 1.21
CA GLU A 251 -7.17 -12.05 0.62
C GLU A 251 -8.40 -12.94 0.86
N GLU A 252 -8.26 -14.25 0.71
CA GLU A 252 -9.38 -15.19 0.78
C GLU A 252 -9.48 -15.93 2.13
N GLY A 253 -8.44 -15.85 2.97
CA GLY A 253 -8.34 -16.65 4.20
C GLY A 253 -9.47 -16.41 5.18
N GLU A 254 -9.86 -15.15 5.41
CA GLU A 254 -10.97 -14.78 6.28
C GLU A 254 -12.30 -15.39 5.79
N ARG A 255 -12.53 -15.33 4.49
CA ARG A 255 -13.77 -15.81 3.87
C ARG A 255 -13.95 -17.32 4.00
N TRP A 256 -12.86 -18.09 3.92
CA TRP A 256 -12.83 -19.55 3.95
C TRP A 256 -12.40 -20.12 5.30
N ASP A 257 -12.53 -19.35 6.36
CA ASP A 257 -12.22 -19.78 7.74
C ASP A 257 -10.76 -20.27 7.91
N TRP A 258 -9.83 -19.59 7.19
CA TRP A 258 -8.38 -19.79 7.27
C TRP A 258 -7.96 -21.26 7.05
N LEU A 259 -7.20 -21.80 8.02
CA LEU A 259 -6.64 -23.16 7.91
C LEU A 259 -7.69 -24.29 8.00
N ALA A 260 -8.97 -23.99 8.26
CA ALA A 260 -10.03 -24.97 8.20
C ALA A 260 -10.30 -25.41 6.75
N ASP A 261 -10.18 -24.48 5.78
CA ASP A 261 -10.32 -24.80 4.37
C ASP A 261 -9.06 -25.52 3.82
N PRO A 262 -9.23 -26.63 3.11
CA PRO A 262 -8.10 -27.38 2.53
C PRO A 262 -7.28 -26.56 1.51
N THR A 263 -7.92 -25.67 0.75
CA THR A 263 -7.27 -24.85 -0.29
C THR A 263 -6.38 -23.79 0.35
N ILE A 264 -6.90 -23.05 1.34
CA ILE A 264 -6.14 -22.04 2.07
C ILE A 264 -4.97 -22.71 2.81
N ARG A 265 -5.21 -23.86 3.45
CA ARG A 265 -4.14 -24.62 4.12
C ARG A 265 -3.06 -25.06 3.14
N ALA A 266 -3.42 -25.57 1.97
CA ALA A 266 -2.46 -25.97 0.95
C ALA A 266 -1.65 -24.77 0.44
N THR A 267 -2.28 -23.64 0.17
CA THR A 267 -1.59 -22.42 -0.30
C THR A 267 -0.66 -21.85 0.76
N VAL A 268 -1.02 -21.86 2.04
CA VAL A 268 -0.14 -21.45 3.15
C VAL A 268 1.09 -22.37 3.23
N ILE A 269 0.91 -23.68 3.10
CA ILE A 269 2.03 -24.64 3.09
C ILE A 269 2.95 -24.39 1.89
N VAL A 270 2.39 -24.24 0.69
CA VAL A 270 3.15 -23.96 -0.53
C VAL A 270 3.91 -22.64 -0.38
N SER A 271 3.26 -21.60 0.14
CA SER A 271 3.91 -20.31 0.42
C SER A 271 5.08 -20.46 1.39
N ALA A 272 4.88 -21.14 2.52
CA ALA A 272 5.93 -21.33 3.54
C ALA A 272 7.13 -22.12 3.01
N VAL A 273 6.90 -23.23 2.29
CA VAL A 273 7.96 -24.03 1.66
C VAL A 273 8.70 -23.23 0.59
N SER A 274 7.96 -22.54 -0.28
CA SER A 274 8.55 -21.70 -1.33
C SER A 274 9.33 -20.53 -0.75
N ALA A 275 8.86 -19.92 0.36
CA ALA A 275 9.60 -18.90 1.09
C ALA A 275 10.94 -19.44 1.63
N ALA A 276 10.92 -20.60 2.30
CA ALA A 276 12.12 -21.20 2.84
C ALA A 276 13.17 -21.48 1.73
N LEU A 277 12.72 -22.06 0.62
CA LEU A 277 13.59 -22.34 -0.54
C LEU A 277 14.06 -21.07 -1.23
N PHE A 278 13.21 -20.05 -1.35
CA PHE A 278 13.56 -18.75 -1.91
C PHE A 278 14.62 -18.04 -1.08
N PHE A 279 14.43 -17.93 0.25
CA PHE A 279 15.43 -17.31 1.12
C PHE A 279 16.74 -18.09 1.14
N TRP A 280 16.68 -19.42 1.19
CA TRP A 280 17.89 -20.26 1.05
C TRP A 280 18.65 -19.95 -0.25
N ARG A 281 17.91 -19.89 -1.39
CA ARG A 281 18.50 -19.59 -2.69
C ARG A 281 19.10 -18.20 -2.77
N VAL A 282 18.40 -17.18 -2.28
CA VAL A 282 18.89 -15.78 -2.28
C VAL A 282 20.17 -15.63 -1.45
N LEU A 283 20.32 -16.39 -0.37
CA LEU A 283 21.51 -16.36 0.47
C LEU A 283 22.70 -17.11 -0.13
N THR A 284 22.46 -18.11 -0.99
CA THR A 284 23.50 -18.98 -1.56
C THR A 284 23.85 -18.64 -3.01
N TYR A 285 22.92 -18.07 -3.78
CA TYR A 285 23.13 -17.78 -5.19
C TYR A 285 23.92 -16.48 -5.40
N HIS A 286 24.80 -16.48 -6.39
CA HIS A 286 25.75 -15.38 -6.61
C HIS A 286 25.10 -14.09 -7.12
N GLN A 287 24.04 -14.18 -7.92
CA GLN A 287 23.28 -13.04 -8.47
C GLN A 287 21.77 -13.26 -8.29
N PRO A 288 21.26 -13.13 -7.05
CA PRO A 288 19.85 -13.37 -6.79
C PRO A 288 18.98 -12.30 -7.46
N ILE A 289 17.72 -12.66 -7.79
CA ILE A 289 16.73 -11.74 -8.36
C ILE A 289 16.48 -10.56 -7.43
N VAL A 290 16.39 -10.84 -6.12
CA VAL A 290 16.15 -9.82 -5.09
C VAL A 290 17.41 -9.64 -4.27
N GLU A 291 17.91 -8.42 -4.19
CA GLU A 291 19.15 -8.11 -3.49
C GLU A 291 18.87 -7.65 -2.06
N PHE A 292 19.00 -8.58 -1.08
CA PHE A 292 18.79 -8.30 0.34
C PHE A 292 19.94 -7.54 1.01
N ARG A 293 21.01 -7.18 0.30
CA ARG A 293 22.15 -6.42 0.87
C ARG A 293 21.73 -5.09 1.48
N ALA A 294 20.66 -4.48 0.98
CA ALA A 294 20.09 -3.25 1.53
C ALA A 294 19.71 -3.41 3.01
N PHE A 295 19.23 -4.58 3.43
CA PHE A 295 18.89 -4.85 4.84
C PHE A 295 20.08 -4.88 5.80
N ARG A 296 21.32 -4.94 5.31
CA ARG A 296 22.52 -4.74 6.15
C ARG A 296 22.64 -3.30 6.64
N VAL A 297 22.03 -2.35 5.94
CA VAL A 297 21.98 -0.95 6.37
C VAL A 297 20.86 -0.80 7.40
N ARG A 298 21.23 -0.58 8.67
CA ARG A 298 20.29 -0.53 9.80
C ARG A 298 19.11 0.45 9.57
N ASN A 299 19.37 1.63 9.01
CA ASN A 299 18.33 2.60 8.75
C ASN A 299 17.35 2.13 7.66
N PHE A 300 17.84 1.38 6.67
CA PHE A 300 16.96 0.77 5.68
C PHE A 300 16.06 -0.30 6.32
N SER A 301 16.63 -1.24 7.10
CA SER A 301 15.86 -2.30 7.78
C SER A 301 14.78 -1.71 8.70
N MET A 302 15.16 -0.74 9.53
CA MET A 302 14.20 -0.10 10.44
C MET A 302 13.18 0.75 9.68
N GLY A 303 13.60 1.53 8.67
CA GLY A 303 12.69 2.33 7.85
C GLY A 303 11.71 1.46 7.06
N THR A 304 12.14 0.29 6.61
CA THR A 304 11.30 -0.71 5.95
C THR A 304 10.29 -1.34 6.93
N LEU A 305 10.67 -1.58 8.18
CA LEU A 305 9.75 -2.00 9.24
C LEU A 305 8.70 -0.93 9.54
N TYR A 306 9.10 0.34 9.59
CA TYR A 306 8.14 1.44 9.76
C TYR A 306 7.20 1.57 8.57
N THR A 307 7.71 1.37 7.35
CA THR A 307 6.84 1.38 6.16
C THR A 307 5.83 0.24 6.17
N PHE A 308 6.17 -0.92 6.73
CA PHE A 308 5.23 -2.01 6.97
C PHE A 308 4.11 -1.58 7.96
N ILE A 309 4.47 -0.99 9.10
CA ILE A 309 3.50 -0.46 10.09
C ILE A 309 2.61 0.64 9.47
N VAL A 310 3.23 1.56 8.72
CA VAL A 310 2.49 2.63 8.01
C VAL A 310 1.57 2.04 6.94
N GLY A 311 1.99 0.96 6.28
CA GLY A 311 1.16 0.19 5.34
C GLY A 311 -0.10 -0.34 6.01
N ILE A 312 0.01 -1.02 7.16
CA ILE A 312 -1.15 -1.46 7.94
C ILE A 312 -2.08 -0.27 8.23
N GLY A 313 -1.55 0.82 8.77
CA GLY A 313 -2.36 2.00 9.12
C GLY A 313 -3.03 2.67 7.91
N LEU A 314 -2.32 2.73 6.78
CA LEU A 314 -2.85 3.29 5.54
C LEU A 314 -4.04 2.49 5.03
N TYR A 315 -3.85 1.19 4.80
CA TYR A 315 -4.89 0.33 4.21
C TYR A 315 -6.05 0.10 5.17
N CYS A 316 -5.79 -0.28 6.42
CA CYS A 316 -6.85 -0.47 7.41
C CYS A 316 -7.61 0.82 7.71
N GLY A 317 -6.90 1.95 7.90
CA GLY A 317 -7.54 3.23 8.18
C GLY A 317 -8.38 3.77 7.01
N THR A 318 -8.00 3.46 5.76
CA THR A 318 -8.77 3.84 4.58
C THR A 318 -9.98 2.94 4.38
N TYR A 319 -9.91 1.67 4.78
CA TYR A 319 -10.97 0.68 4.64
C TYR A 319 -12.04 0.81 5.72
N ILE A 320 -11.64 0.97 7.00
CA ILE A 320 -12.55 0.83 8.15
C ILE A 320 -13.57 1.96 8.27
N VAL A 321 -13.21 3.20 7.94
CA VAL A 321 -14.11 4.35 8.07
C VAL A 321 -15.25 4.33 7.04
N PRO A 322 -14.99 4.11 5.74
CA PRO A 322 -16.07 3.88 4.77
C PRO A 322 -16.99 2.73 5.13
N LEU A 323 -16.43 1.62 5.62
CA LEU A 323 -17.18 0.45 6.00
C LEU A 323 -18.12 0.74 7.18
N PHE A 324 -17.65 1.45 8.21
CA PHE A 324 -18.47 1.92 9.31
C PHE A 324 -19.63 2.79 8.83
N LEU A 325 -19.36 3.76 7.96
CA LEU A 325 -20.38 4.67 7.43
C LEU A 325 -21.42 3.93 6.58
N ALA A 326 -20.99 2.93 5.80
CA ALA A 326 -21.89 2.12 5.00
C ALA A 326 -22.77 1.20 5.86
N GLN A 327 -22.15 0.42 6.76
CA GLN A 327 -22.86 -0.64 7.49
C GLN A 327 -23.65 -0.14 8.71
N VAL A 328 -23.12 0.85 9.44
CA VAL A 328 -23.74 1.38 10.65
C VAL A 328 -24.70 2.52 10.34
N ARG A 329 -24.29 3.44 9.44
CA ARG A 329 -25.05 4.66 9.12
C ARG A 329 -25.90 4.54 7.87
N GLY A 330 -25.64 3.56 7.00
CA GLY A 330 -26.34 3.43 5.72
C GLY A 330 -26.08 4.60 4.76
N PHE A 331 -24.91 5.25 4.85
CA PHE A 331 -24.54 6.37 3.99
C PHE A 331 -24.38 5.92 2.55
N SER A 332 -24.81 6.78 1.61
CA SER A 332 -24.55 6.59 0.18
C SER A 332 -23.05 6.75 -0.13
N ALA A 333 -22.60 6.22 -1.26
CA ALA A 333 -21.22 6.34 -1.72
C ALA A 333 -20.74 7.81 -1.78
N TRP A 334 -21.62 8.73 -2.18
CA TRP A 334 -21.35 10.17 -2.19
C TRP A 334 -21.10 10.73 -0.78
N GLN A 335 -21.96 10.39 0.19
CA GLN A 335 -21.81 10.83 1.58
C GLN A 335 -20.54 10.26 2.23
N ILE A 336 -20.20 9.01 1.94
CA ILE A 336 -18.94 8.38 2.38
C ILE A 336 -17.76 9.12 1.77
N GLY A 337 -17.77 9.35 0.46
CA GLY A 337 -16.70 10.05 -0.26
C GLY A 337 -16.46 11.46 0.29
N THR A 338 -17.51 12.25 0.52
CA THR A 338 -17.40 13.59 1.11
C THR A 338 -16.86 13.59 2.53
N THR A 339 -17.11 12.54 3.30
CA THR A 339 -16.58 12.39 4.65
C THR A 339 -15.11 12.02 4.61
N VAL A 340 -14.71 11.05 3.79
CA VAL A 340 -13.34 10.53 3.75
C VAL A 340 -12.37 11.50 3.06
N VAL A 341 -12.84 12.32 2.12
CA VAL A 341 -12.02 13.32 1.41
C VAL A 341 -11.32 14.31 2.35
N VAL A 342 -11.87 14.53 3.54
CA VAL A 342 -11.27 15.40 4.58
C VAL A 342 -9.84 14.98 4.91
N THR A 343 -9.56 13.66 4.97
CA THR A 343 -8.19 13.16 5.19
C THR A 343 -7.24 13.60 4.08
N GLY A 344 -7.67 13.49 2.82
CA GLY A 344 -6.88 13.95 1.67
C GLY A 344 -6.66 15.46 1.67
N CYS A 345 -7.70 16.25 1.96
CA CYS A 345 -7.60 17.71 2.10
C CYS A 345 -6.62 18.11 3.20
N ALA A 346 -6.68 17.44 4.36
CA ALA A 346 -5.74 17.67 5.46
C ALA A 346 -4.29 17.40 5.05
N GLN A 347 -4.06 16.35 4.25
CA GLN A 347 -2.73 16.02 3.72
C GLN A 347 -2.23 17.09 2.73
N ILE A 348 -3.10 17.57 1.83
CA ILE A 348 -2.77 18.64 0.87
C ILE A 348 -2.33 19.90 1.61
N VAL A 349 -3.14 20.34 2.58
CA VAL A 349 -2.86 21.55 3.37
C VAL A 349 -1.57 21.38 4.19
N THR A 350 -1.35 20.21 4.77
CA THR A 350 -0.18 19.94 5.63
C THR A 350 1.12 19.73 4.85
N SER A 351 1.03 19.36 3.58
CA SER A 351 2.15 19.01 2.70
C SER A 351 3.31 20.04 2.70
N PRO A 352 3.10 21.36 2.50
CA PRO A 352 4.19 22.34 2.54
C PRO A 352 4.83 22.45 3.93
N PHE A 353 4.02 22.36 4.99
CA PHE A 353 4.50 22.41 6.38
C PHE A 353 5.34 21.18 6.73
N THR A 354 4.93 19.99 6.27
CA THR A 354 5.67 18.74 6.44
C THR A 354 7.06 18.83 5.83
N THR A 355 7.17 19.37 4.61
CA THR A 355 8.47 19.58 3.95
C THR A 355 9.35 20.58 4.72
N TRP A 356 8.77 21.67 5.19
CA TRP A 356 9.50 22.69 5.95
C TRP A 356 9.98 22.17 7.31
N ILE A 357 9.12 21.41 8.02
CA ILE A 357 9.43 20.80 9.31
C ILE A 357 10.53 19.73 9.14
N ALA A 358 10.46 18.88 8.10
CA ALA A 358 11.46 17.85 7.84
C ALA A 358 12.89 18.39 7.63
N ARG A 359 13.03 19.68 7.29
CA ARG A 359 14.33 20.36 7.19
C ARG A 359 14.84 20.90 8.52
N LYS A 360 13.98 21.06 9.52
CA LYS A 360 14.31 21.72 10.80
C LYS A 360 14.43 20.75 11.96
N ILE A 361 13.68 19.66 11.95
CA ILE A 361 13.67 18.69 13.05
C ILE A 361 14.25 17.35 12.60
N ASP A 362 14.67 16.54 13.58
CA ASP A 362 15.14 15.17 13.32
C ASP A 362 13.98 14.33 12.74
N LEU A 363 14.24 13.62 11.64
CA LEU A 363 13.26 12.77 10.97
C LEU A 363 12.67 11.70 11.90
N ARG A 364 13.41 11.25 12.92
CA ARG A 364 12.94 10.29 13.93
C ARG A 364 11.88 10.91 14.84
N LEU A 365 12.09 12.15 15.26
CA LEU A 365 11.11 12.88 16.07
C LEU A 365 9.86 13.17 15.25
N MET A 366 10.03 13.53 13.98
CA MET A 366 8.90 13.73 13.07
C MET A 366 8.07 12.46 12.89
N LEU A 367 8.73 11.29 12.71
CA LEU A 367 8.07 10.00 12.64
C LEU A 367 7.31 9.68 13.94
N ALA A 368 7.92 9.94 15.12
CA ALA A 368 7.28 9.77 16.41
C ALA A 368 6.00 10.60 16.54
N ILE A 369 6.06 11.87 16.20
CA ILE A 369 4.90 12.78 16.20
C ILE A 369 3.81 12.23 15.27
N GLY A 370 4.16 11.78 14.06
CA GLY A 370 3.23 11.18 13.11
C GLY A 370 2.51 9.95 13.67
N MET A 371 3.26 9.05 14.31
CA MET A 371 2.72 7.84 14.92
C MET A 371 1.77 8.17 16.08
N VAL A 372 2.13 9.14 16.94
CA VAL A 372 1.25 9.63 18.02
C VAL A 372 -0.02 10.23 17.43
N MET A 373 0.08 11.10 16.43
CA MET A 373 -1.08 11.72 15.80
C MET A 373 -2.01 10.70 15.16
N PHE A 374 -1.45 9.72 14.43
CA PHE A 374 -2.25 8.64 13.83
C PHE A 374 -2.95 7.81 14.91
N SER A 375 -2.25 7.46 15.99
CA SER A 375 -2.83 6.73 17.13
C SER A 375 -3.95 7.54 17.79
N VAL A 376 -3.74 8.82 18.06
CA VAL A 376 -4.77 9.73 18.63
C VAL A 376 -5.99 9.78 17.71
N ALA A 377 -5.80 9.87 16.38
CA ALA A 377 -6.89 9.85 15.43
C ALA A 377 -7.72 8.56 15.54
N MET A 378 -7.06 7.39 15.66
CA MET A 378 -7.74 6.11 15.83
C MET A 378 -8.50 6.03 17.17
N TYR A 379 -7.91 6.50 18.26
CA TYR A 379 -8.58 6.55 19.57
C TYR A 379 -9.80 7.50 19.57
N LEU A 380 -9.69 8.66 18.93
CA LEU A 380 -10.85 9.56 18.76
C LEU A 380 -11.96 8.92 17.94
N THR A 381 -11.59 8.14 16.91
CA THR A 381 -12.56 7.43 16.08
C THR A 381 -13.19 6.24 16.83
N ALA A 382 -12.48 5.61 17.77
CA ALA A 382 -12.98 4.49 18.58
C ALA A 382 -14.07 4.90 19.60
N GLY A 383 -14.35 6.18 19.79
CA GLY A 383 -15.44 6.69 20.62
C GLY A 383 -16.73 6.98 19.84
N LEU A 384 -16.81 6.61 18.56
CA LEU A 384 -17.99 6.88 17.73
C LEU A 384 -19.18 5.99 18.12
N THR A 385 -20.37 6.57 17.98
CA THR A 385 -21.66 5.91 18.23
C THR A 385 -22.40 5.63 16.93
N ASN A 386 -23.53 4.94 17.03
CA ASN A 386 -24.42 4.69 15.89
C ASN A 386 -25.01 5.97 15.27
N GLN A 387 -24.84 7.15 15.88
CA GLN A 387 -25.30 8.45 15.40
C GLN A 387 -24.16 9.29 14.78
N ALA A 388 -22.96 8.77 14.78
CA ALA A 388 -21.80 9.49 14.28
C ALA A 388 -22.01 9.99 12.83
N SER A 389 -21.72 11.26 12.61
CA SER A 389 -21.92 11.98 11.36
C SER A 389 -20.62 12.60 10.85
N PHE A 390 -20.69 13.40 9.81
CA PHE A 390 -19.54 14.13 9.27
C PHE A 390 -18.79 14.96 10.32
N ASN A 391 -19.52 15.63 11.23
CA ASN A 391 -18.92 16.54 12.21
C ASN A 391 -18.06 15.82 13.23
N GLU A 392 -18.52 14.67 13.73
CA GLU A 392 -17.77 13.87 14.70
C GLU A 392 -16.51 13.25 14.07
N LEU A 393 -16.55 12.93 12.77
CA LEU A 393 -15.43 12.37 12.04
C LEU A 393 -14.43 13.43 11.55
N LEU A 394 -14.81 14.72 11.51
CA LEU A 394 -14.00 15.79 10.94
C LEU A 394 -12.63 15.89 11.62
N VAL A 395 -12.60 15.99 12.94
CA VAL A 395 -11.34 16.11 13.70
C VAL A 395 -10.47 14.87 13.61
N PRO A 396 -10.99 13.63 13.84
CA PRO A 396 -10.22 12.41 13.64
C PRO A 396 -9.61 12.28 12.24
N GLN A 397 -10.35 12.62 11.19
CA GLN A 397 -9.89 12.54 9.80
C GLN A 397 -8.76 13.54 9.50
N ILE A 398 -8.86 14.77 10.02
CA ILE A 398 -7.80 15.79 9.90
C ILE A 398 -6.53 15.30 10.60
N VAL A 399 -6.63 14.86 11.86
CA VAL A 399 -5.49 14.39 12.65
C VAL A 399 -4.84 13.18 12.00
N ARG A 400 -5.65 12.25 11.46
CA ARG A 400 -5.17 11.08 10.71
C ARG A 400 -4.39 11.48 9.47
N GLY A 401 -4.92 12.43 8.68
CA GLY A 401 -4.25 12.91 7.47
C GLY A 401 -2.89 13.54 7.75
N ILE A 402 -2.80 14.38 8.78
CA ILE A 402 -1.55 14.98 9.23
C ILE A 402 -0.58 13.88 9.70
N GLY A 403 -1.06 12.96 10.54
CA GLY A 403 -0.26 11.86 11.09
C GLY A 403 0.37 10.98 10.00
N LEU A 404 -0.40 10.62 8.97
CA LEU A 404 0.11 9.83 7.83
C LEU A 404 1.24 10.54 7.09
N MET A 405 1.13 11.87 6.85
CA MET A 405 2.20 12.64 6.21
C MET A 405 3.46 12.67 7.05
N PHE A 406 3.32 12.83 8.37
CA PHE A 406 4.42 12.82 9.33
C PHE A 406 5.04 11.43 9.54
N CYS A 407 4.35 10.35 9.15
CA CYS A 407 4.92 9.00 9.12
C CYS A 407 5.59 8.70 7.77
N PHE A 408 4.92 8.96 6.66
CA PHE A 408 5.33 8.51 5.33
C PHE A 408 6.62 9.18 4.86
N LEU A 409 6.72 10.51 4.96
CA LEU A 409 7.91 11.26 4.51
C LEU A 409 9.18 10.84 5.25
N PRO A 410 9.25 10.85 6.60
CA PRO A 410 10.46 10.46 7.30
C PRO A 410 10.79 8.97 7.14
N ALA A 411 9.81 8.06 7.12
CA ALA A 411 10.07 6.64 6.88
C ALA A 411 10.78 6.41 5.55
N ASN A 412 10.32 7.09 4.49
CA ASN A 412 10.90 7.02 3.16
C ASN A 412 12.33 7.60 3.12
N LEU A 413 12.53 8.80 3.68
CA LEU A 413 13.85 9.46 3.71
C LEU A 413 14.86 8.68 4.57
N ILE A 414 14.45 8.08 5.68
CA ILE A 414 15.30 7.27 6.54
C ILE A 414 15.68 5.97 5.83
N ALA A 415 14.74 5.28 5.20
CA ALA A 415 14.99 4.03 4.50
C ALA A 415 15.84 4.23 3.26
N LEU A 416 15.30 4.90 2.25
CA LEU A 416 15.90 5.00 0.93
C LEU A 416 17.02 6.04 0.86
N GLY A 417 16.91 7.15 1.60
CA GLY A 417 17.92 8.21 1.63
C GLY A 417 19.25 7.82 2.29
N SER A 418 19.31 6.69 3.00
CA SER A 418 20.54 6.18 3.63
C SER A 418 21.33 5.21 2.76
N LEU A 419 20.82 4.87 1.58
CA LEU A 419 21.39 3.85 0.71
C LEU A 419 22.33 4.43 -0.36
N PRO A 420 23.36 3.68 -0.75
CA PRO A 420 24.16 4.01 -1.91
C PRO A 420 23.34 3.83 -3.21
N PRO A 421 23.66 4.59 -4.29
CA PRO A 421 22.86 4.61 -5.52
C PRO A 421 22.71 3.25 -6.23
N ASP A 422 23.70 2.37 -6.10
CA ASP A 422 23.72 1.02 -6.67
C ASP A 422 22.65 0.10 -6.08
N LEU A 423 22.37 0.24 -4.77
CA LEU A 423 21.35 -0.55 -4.07
C LEU A 423 19.93 0.04 -4.18
N LEU A 424 19.80 1.31 -4.55
CA LEU A 424 18.55 2.05 -4.44
C LEU A 424 17.41 1.43 -5.27
N ARG A 425 17.71 0.89 -6.46
CA ARG A 425 16.68 0.28 -7.34
C ARG A 425 16.07 -0.98 -6.74
N SER A 426 16.90 -1.89 -6.27
CA SER A 426 16.44 -3.13 -5.61
C SER A 426 15.76 -2.82 -4.27
N ALA A 427 16.29 -1.86 -3.52
CA ALA A 427 15.75 -1.43 -2.24
C ALA A 427 14.38 -0.76 -2.37
N ALA A 428 14.14 0.01 -3.44
CA ALA A 428 12.83 0.63 -3.67
C ALA A 428 11.72 -0.41 -3.89
N GLY A 429 12.02 -1.50 -4.61
CA GLY A 429 11.11 -2.63 -4.74
C GLY A 429 10.79 -3.27 -3.39
N LEU A 430 11.82 -3.60 -2.60
CA LEU A 430 11.64 -4.18 -1.26
C LEU A 430 10.88 -3.26 -0.30
N TYR A 431 11.15 -1.96 -0.34
CA TYR A 431 10.45 -0.96 0.47
C TYR A 431 8.94 -0.93 0.14
N ASN A 432 8.59 -0.94 -1.16
CA ASN A 432 7.19 -0.96 -1.58
C ASN A 432 6.52 -2.31 -1.30
N LEU A 433 7.23 -3.43 -1.50
CA LEU A 433 6.74 -4.76 -1.14
C LEU A 433 6.35 -4.82 0.35
N MET A 434 7.20 -4.32 1.25
CA MET A 434 6.91 -4.33 2.69
C MET A 434 5.73 -3.44 3.06
N ARG A 435 5.51 -2.32 2.35
CA ARG A 435 4.32 -1.51 2.55
C ARG A 435 3.05 -2.25 2.13
N ASN A 436 3.06 -2.91 0.96
CA ASN A 436 1.91 -3.65 0.45
C ASN A 436 1.62 -4.89 1.32
N LEU A 437 2.65 -5.65 1.70
CA LEU A 437 2.49 -6.77 2.65
C LEU A 437 1.95 -6.31 4.01
N GLY A 438 2.39 -5.14 4.50
CA GLY A 438 1.81 -4.54 5.70
C GLY A 438 0.32 -4.29 5.52
N GLY A 439 -0.09 -3.75 4.37
CA GLY A 439 -1.48 -3.54 4.02
C GLY A 439 -2.29 -4.84 3.97
N ALA A 440 -1.82 -5.83 3.21
CA ALA A 440 -2.49 -7.12 3.05
C ALA A 440 -2.64 -7.87 4.38
N ILE A 441 -1.55 -7.99 5.15
CA ILE A 441 -1.58 -8.62 6.48
C ILE A 441 -2.49 -7.81 7.43
N GLY A 442 -2.42 -6.48 7.37
CA GLY A 442 -3.26 -5.61 8.18
C GLY A 442 -4.75 -5.82 7.91
N LEU A 443 -5.16 -5.86 6.64
CA LEU A 443 -6.55 -6.10 6.24
C LEU A 443 -7.03 -7.50 6.62
N ALA A 444 -6.21 -8.52 6.41
CA ALA A 444 -6.52 -9.90 6.79
C ALA A 444 -6.74 -10.06 8.30
N VAL A 445 -5.85 -9.47 9.12
CA VAL A 445 -6.01 -9.45 10.59
C VAL A 445 -7.23 -8.62 10.99
N LEU A 446 -7.45 -7.48 10.33
CA LEU A 446 -8.59 -6.61 10.60
C LEU A 446 -9.91 -7.34 10.36
N GLY A 447 -10.07 -8.03 9.22
CA GLY A 447 -11.27 -8.78 8.90
C GLY A 447 -11.55 -9.90 9.91
N THR A 448 -10.51 -10.70 10.22
CA THR A 448 -10.62 -11.78 11.23
C THR A 448 -11.05 -11.23 12.59
N VAL A 449 -10.39 -10.16 13.07
CA VAL A 449 -10.75 -9.54 14.36
C VAL A 449 -12.15 -8.94 14.31
N MET A 450 -12.56 -8.34 13.20
CA MET A 450 -13.93 -7.83 13.04
C MET A 450 -14.96 -8.94 13.16
N ASN A 451 -14.74 -10.07 12.50
CA ASN A 451 -15.66 -11.22 12.57
C ASN A 451 -15.77 -11.77 14.00
N ASP A 452 -14.63 -12.04 14.65
CA ASP A 452 -14.58 -12.55 16.02
C ASP A 452 -15.23 -11.59 17.03
N ARG A 453 -14.93 -10.28 16.91
CA ARG A 453 -15.49 -9.26 17.81
C ARG A 453 -16.98 -9.03 17.57
N LEU A 454 -17.45 -9.13 16.33
CA LEU A 454 -18.88 -9.05 16.03
C LEU A 454 -19.64 -10.19 16.70
N HIS A 455 -19.15 -11.42 16.59
CA HIS A 455 -19.74 -12.57 17.27
C HIS A 455 -19.71 -12.42 18.80
N PHE A 456 -18.60 -11.94 19.36
CA PHE A 456 -18.46 -11.70 20.79
C PHE A 456 -19.47 -10.65 21.29
N HIS A 457 -19.55 -9.49 20.66
CA HIS A 457 -20.47 -8.42 21.06
C HIS A 457 -21.91 -8.78 20.79
N TRP A 458 -22.21 -9.46 19.67
CA TRP A 458 -23.54 -9.96 19.38
C TRP A 458 -24.05 -10.89 20.49
N ASN A 459 -23.30 -11.93 20.85
CA ASN A 459 -23.67 -12.88 21.86
C ASN A 459 -23.92 -12.20 23.23
N ARG A 460 -23.00 -11.28 23.60
CA ARG A 460 -23.11 -10.53 24.85
C ARG A 460 -24.33 -9.61 24.90
N LEU A 461 -24.64 -8.95 23.79
CA LEU A 461 -25.83 -8.08 23.73
C LEU A 461 -27.12 -8.87 23.68
N VAL A 462 -27.16 -9.99 22.97
CA VAL A 462 -28.35 -10.90 22.94
C VAL A 462 -28.65 -11.45 24.32
N GLU A 463 -27.65 -11.84 25.12
CA GLU A 463 -27.84 -12.26 26.52
C GLU A 463 -28.50 -11.14 27.37
N ALA A 464 -28.18 -9.88 27.08
CA ALA A 464 -28.79 -8.73 27.76
C ALA A 464 -30.24 -8.46 27.32
N VAL A 465 -30.66 -8.94 26.15
CA VAL A 465 -32.01 -8.78 25.58
C VAL A 465 -32.90 -9.97 26.01
N ASN A 466 -33.19 -10.07 27.31
CA ASN A 466 -34.06 -11.11 27.82
C ASN A 466 -35.54 -10.71 27.62
N PRO A 467 -36.38 -11.57 27.00
CA PRO A 467 -37.82 -11.32 26.83
C PRO A 467 -38.56 -11.05 28.15
N ALA A 468 -38.03 -11.50 29.28
CA ALA A 468 -38.62 -11.21 30.59
C ALA A 468 -38.36 -9.79 31.11
N ARG A 469 -37.50 -9.01 30.46
CA ARG A 469 -37.24 -7.61 30.85
C ARG A 469 -38.38 -6.69 30.40
N PRO A 470 -38.96 -5.88 31.30
CA PRO A 470 -40.08 -4.99 30.96
C PRO A 470 -39.80 -4.05 29.76
N ALA A 471 -38.57 -3.57 29.64
CA ALA A 471 -38.17 -2.71 28.53
C ALA A 471 -38.23 -3.43 27.18
N VAL A 472 -37.86 -4.71 27.14
CA VAL A 472 -37.89 -5.52 25.89
C VAL A 472 -39.35 -5.84 25.55
N GLN A 473 -40.19 -6.23 26.54
CA GLN A 473 -41.60 -6.44 26.31
C GLN A 473 -42.28 -5.18 25.79
N HIS A 474 -42.10 -4.05 26.46
CA HIS A 474 -42.66 -2.77 26.03
C HIS A 474 -42.22 -2.40 24.60
N PHE A 475 -40.96 -2.62 24.23
CA PHE A 475 -40.50 -2.40 22.87
C PHE A 475 -41.21 -3.32 21.87
N LEU A 476 -41.26 -4.61 22.15
CA LEU A 476 -41.91 -5.60 21.27
C LEU A 476 -43.40 -5.28 21.09
N ASP A 477 -44.14 -5.02 22.19
CA ASP A 477 -45.55 -4.66 22.15
C ASP A 477 -45.80 -3.38 21.31
N THR A 478 -44.99 -2.37 21.56
CA THR A 478 -45.08 -1.11 20.82
C THR A 478 -44.81 -1.28 19.33
N GLN A 479 -43.78 -2.05 18.95
CA GLN A 479 -43.48 -2.29 17.54
C GLN A 479 -44.49 -3.23 16.88
N THR A 480 -44.97 -4.24 17.58
CA THR A 480 -46.06 -5.11 17.11
C THR A 480 -47.31 -4.28 16.78
N ALA A 481 -47.75 -3.43 17.72
CA ALA A 481 -48.89 -2.53 17.49
C ALA A 481 -48.71 -1.55 16.35
N ARG A 482 -47.46 -1.09 16.06
CA ARG A 482 -47.16 -0.21 14.91
C ARG A 482 -47.17 -0.97 13.59
N LEU A 483 -46.78 -2.23 13.57
CA LEU A 483 -46.71 -3.04 12.35
C LEU A 483 -48.09 -3.61 11.96
N ASP A 484 -48.96 -3.86 12.94
CA ASP A 484 -50.26 -4.49 12.75
C ASP A 484 -51.15 -3.85 11.66
N PRO A 485 -51.23 -2.52 11.52
CA PRO A 485 -52.01 -1.89 10.46
C PRO A 485 -51.44 -1.99 9.05
N HIS A 486 -50.16 -2.35 8.90
CA HIS A 486 -49.43 -2.21 7.65
C HIS A 486 -48.80 -3.52 7.13
N PHE A 487 -48.86 -4.60 7.90
CA PHE A 487 -48.17 -5.86 7.58
C PHE A 487 -49.12 -7.04 7.57
N PRO A 488 -49.36 -7.73 6.44
CA PRO A 488 -50.26 -8.88 6.35
C PRO A 488 -49.61 -10.19 6.85
N GLY A 489 -48.69 -10.14 7.82
CA GLY A 489 -47.93 -11.28 8.32
C GLY A 489 -47.80 -11.31 9.85
N ASP A 490 -46.94 -12.17 10.38
CA ASP A 490 -46.64 -12.22 11.81
C ASP A 490 -45.90 -10.96 12.28
N THR A 491 -46.68 -10.04 12.87
CA THR A 491 -46.19 -8.74 13.36
C THR A 491 -45.22 -8.90 14.54
N THR A 492 -45.35 -9.98 15.33
CA THR A 492 -44.43 -10.30 16.43
C THR A 492 -43.06 -10.67 15.90
N ALA A 493 -43.00 -11.53 14.87
CA ALA A 493 -41.76 -11.86 14.19
C ALA A 493 -41.09 -10.62 13.56
N GLY A 494 -41.89 -9.69 13.01
CA GLY A 494 -41.45 -8.39 12.51
C GLY A 494 -40.80 -7.53 13.61
N ALA A 495 -41.43 -7.41 14.78
CA ALA A 495 -40.89 -6.67 15.92
C ALA A 495 -39.57 -7.28 16.46
N VAL A 496 -39.47 -8.60 16.52
CA VAL A 496 -38.23 -9.31 16.88
C VAL A 496 -37.12 -9.05 15.87
N LYS A 497 -37.42 -9.07 14.58
CA LYS A 497 -36.45 -8.75 13.52
C LYS A 497 -35.92 -7.32 13.64
N LEU A 498 -36.78 -6.35 13.96
CA LEU A 498 -36.35 -4.96 14.21
C LEU A 498 -35.41 -4.88 15.43
N LEU A 499 -35.75 -5.56 16.51
CA LEU A 499 -34.92 -5.63 17.72
C LEU A 499 -33.55 -6.28 17.42
N ALA A 500 -33.52 -7.39 16.69
CA ALA A 500 -32.30 -8.04 16.23
C ALA A 500 -31.43 -7.09 15.38
N GLY A 501 -32.04 -6.32 14.48
CA GLY A 501 -31.34 -5.32 13.68
C GLY A 501 -30.69 -4.20 14.52
N ILE A 502 -31.36 -3.76 15.60
CA ILE A 502 -30.79 -2.79 16.55
C ILE A 502 -29.58 -3.40 17.27
N VAL A 503 -29.72 -4.62 17.80
CA VAL A 503 -28.64 -5.33 18.49
C VAL A 503 -27.44 -5.56 17.56
N GLN A 504 -27.69 -5.96 16.31
CA GLN A 504 -26.65 -6.16 15.32
C GLN A 504 -25.89 -4.86 15.02
N ARG A 505 -26.61 -3.75 14.87
CA ARG A 505 -25.99 -2.44 14.63
C ARG A 505 -25.12 -1.99 15.80
N GLU A 506 -25.58 -2.18 17.05
CA GLU A 506 -24.79 -1.85 18.23
C GLU A 506 -23.58 -2.78 18.39
N ALA A 507 -23.72 -4.08 18.09
CA ALA A 507 -22.59 -5.01 18.05
C ALA A 507 -21.54 -4.58 17.03
N LEU A 508 -21.97 -4.13 15.84
CA LEU A 508 -21.08 -3.55 14.82
C LEU A 508 -20.34 -2.31 15.33
N VAL A 509 -21.03 -1.36 15.97
CA VAL A 509 -20.40 -0.16 16.54
C VAL A 509 -19.28 -0.53 17.52
N LEU A 510 -19.56 -1.44 18.45
CA LEU A 510 -18.56 -1.91 19.42
C LEU A 510 -17.38 -2.61 18.73
N THR A 511 -17.67 -3.40 17.71
CA THR A 511 -16.65 -4.08 16.90
C THR A 511 -15.72 -3.07 16.21
N PHE A 512 -16.27 -2.06 15.55
CA PHE A 512 -15.49 -1.00 14.91
C PHE A 512 -14.63 -0.25 15.93
N ASN A 513 -15.16 0.05 17.12
CA ASN A 513 -14.43 0.72 18.19
C ASN A 513 -13.22 -0.12 18.65
N ASP A 514 -13.41 -1.42 18.87
CA ASP A 514 -12.32 -2.34 19.27
C ASP A 514 -11.21 -2.40 18.23
N VAL A 515 -11.57 -2.49 16.95
CA VAL A 515 -10.60 -2.55 15.85
C VAL A 515 -9.83 -1.24 15.68
N MET A 516 -10.50 -0.10 15.83
CA MET A 516 -9.83 1.21 15.79
C MET A 516 -8.84 1.36 16.96
N LEU A 517 -9.20 0.89 18.16
CA LEU A 517 -8.29 0.84 19.31
C LEU A 517 -7.09 -0.08 19.03
N MET A 518 -7.31 -1.23 18.41
CA MET A 518 -6.24 -2.16 18.03
C MET A 518 -5.23 -1.49 17.08
N ILE A 519 -5.72 -0.85 16.01
CA ILE A 519 -4.85 -0.15 15.04
C ILE A 519 -4.09 0.98 15.73
N GLY A 520 -4.76 1.80 16.54
CA GLY A 520 -4.13 2.88 17.31
C GLY A 520 -3.04 2.36 18.25
N SER A 521 -3.30 1.26 18.95
CA SER A 521 -2.35 0.63 19.88
C SER A 521 -1.11 0.09 19.17
N MET A 522 -1.25 -0.46 17.98
CA MET A 522 -0.12 -0.91 17.15
C MET A 522 0.82 0.26 16.81
N PHE A 523 0.31 1.45 16.52
CA PHE A 523 1.14 2.62 16.28
C PHE A 523 1.85 3.11 17.56
N VAL A 524 1.20 3.01 18.73
CA VAL A 524 1.85 3.26 20.03
C VAL A 524 3.00 2.28 20.26
N LEU A 525 2.79 0.98 20.02
CA LEU A 525 3.86 -0.02 20.11
C LEU A 525 5.01 0.27 19.15
N GLY A 526 4.71 0.77 17.95
CA GLY A 526 5.72 1.21 16.99
C GLY A 526 6.64 2.31 17.53
N LEU A 527 6.19 3.18 18.46
CA LEU A 527 7.03 4.19 19.09
C LEU A 527 8.22 3.58 19.86
N LEU A 528 8.04 2.39 20.43
CA LEU A 528 9.11 1.69 21.16
C LEU A 528 10.30 1.34 20.27
N LEU A 529 10.11 1.27 18.97
CA LEU A 529 11.15 0.96 18.00
C LEU A 529 11.96 2.19 17.52
N ILE A 530 11.50 3.42 17.81
CA ILE A 530 12.16 4.67 17.37
C ILE A 530 13.62 4.79 17.85
N PRO A 531 13.98 4.42 19.10
CA PRO A 531 15.36 4.47 19.53
C PRO A 531 16.32 3.56 18.73
N LEU A 532 15.80 2.55 18.03
CA LEU A 532 16.59 1.66 17.18
C LEU A 532 17.04 2.35 15.87
N LEU A 533 16.41 3.44 15.46
CA LEU A 533 16.83 4.25 14.32
C LEU A 533 18.13 5.00 14.65
N ARG A 534 19.11 4.94 13.76
CA ARG A 534 20.30 5.80 13.84
C ARG A 534 20.00 7.16 13.21
N ARG A 535 20.64 8.20 13.74
CA ARG A 535 20.59 9.53 13.07
C ARG A 535 21.04 9.35 11.63
N PRO A 536 20.23 9.76 10.63
CA PRO A 536 20.72 9.83 9.28
C PRO A 536 21.96 10.72 9.30
N GLY A 537 23.13 10.21 8.85
CA GLY A 537 24.34 11.05 8.77
C GLY A 537 24.03 12.25 7.90
N ALA A 538 24.22 13.47 8.42
CA ALA A 538 23.83 14.78 7.88
C ALA A 538 22.73 14.68 6.81
N SER A 539 21.47 14.90 7.23
CA SER A 539 20.29 14.78 6.37
C SER A 539 20.61 15.25 4.94
N PRO A 540 20.25 14.49 3.89
CA PRO A 540 20.38 14.99 2.51
C PRO A 540 19.70 16.34 2.30
N LEU A 541 18.85 16.77 3.24
CA LEU A 541 18.14 18.06 3.25
C LEU A 541 18.97 19.22 3.83
N THR A 542 20.05 18.94 4.58
CA THR A 542 20.87 19.97 5.27
C THR A 542 22.21 20.26 4.57
N ARG A 543 22.55 19.54 3.50
CA ARG A 543 23.74 19.81 2.66
C ARG A 543 23.43 20.67 1.44
#